data_1e796b45f57be5d09964cd1c272334d9
#
_entry.id   1e796b45f57be5d09964cd1c272334d9
#
_cell.length_a   1.000
_cell.length_b   1.000
_cell.length_c   1.000
_cell.angle_alpha   90.00
_cell.angle_beta   90.00
_cell.angle_gamma   90.00
#
_symmetry.space_group_name_H-M   'P 1'
#
loop_
_entity.id
_entity.type
_entity.pdbx_description
1 polymer ?
#
loop_
_entity_poly.entity_id
_entity_poly.type
_entity_poly.pdbx_seq_one_letter_code
_entity_poly.pdbx_strand_id
1 'polypeptide(L)'
;MRSATGIHNLPEGEHAEAAPPASIGDTARSPLWRALLLTTFFGIALVTGLALIGDARELGHAFRHFNWWLIIPILVLTVWNYGGRFVKWQMYLRALGIELPAGLSARIFLSGFAMSLTPGKVGELVKAIYVRRATGAPVNRTSAVVAAERITDALAMLILAAIGATEYAYGRPLLAVVAGLGVAGILLLQRPDLLMRQIERATDLPLLGRVAAHAQAFVDASGTLFRPGLLLRAVGLGVISWAGECVAFFLVLIGLGVDPSPRLLLIATFILAVSSLAGGASMLPGGLGVADAGIAGLLVLTLNDEGMSHTTAAAATILIRFATLWFAVILGALVLANLERRWLRVEGSDQPVQSVPQTVVEARGRDDAPAGFEAIGDGGNL
;
A
#
# COMPACT_ATOMS: atom_id res chain seq x y z
N MET A 1 34.40 11.92 75.64
CA MET A 1 33.05 12.17 76.20
C MET A 1 32.12 12.61 75.07
N ARG A 2 30.98 11.91 74.92
CA ARG A 2 29.77 12.19 74.07
C ARG A 2 30.00 12.11 72.54
N SER A 3 29.69 11.04 71.82
CA SER A 3 28.38 10.42 71.57
C SER A 3 27.32 11.39 71.03
N ALA A 4 26.99 11.25 69.75
CA ALA A 4 25.60 11.43 69.26
C ALA A 4 25.52 10.92 67.81
N THR A 5 24.96 9.73 67.68
CA THR A 5 24.35 9.13 66.52
C THR A 5 23.18 9.99 65.99
N GLY A 6 23.21 10.32 64.77
CA GLY A 6 22.07 10.91 64.03
C GLY A 6 21.75 10.06 62.82
N ILE A 7 20.84 9.10 62.98
CA ILE A 7 20.26 8.35 61.88
C ILE A 7 19.19 9.24 61.28
N HIS A 8 19.46 9.75 60.07
CA HIS A 8 18.46 10.46 59.25
C HIS A 8 17.57 9.42 58.54
N ASN A 9 16.30 9.38 58.96
CA ASN A 9 15.24 8.67 58.25
C ASN A 9 15.06 9.32 56.88
N LEU A 10 15.38 8.53 55.84
CA LEU A 10 14.94 8.84 54.48
C LEU A 10 13.43 8.56 54.37
N PRO A 11 12.63 9.42 53.81
CA PRO A 11 11.21 9.14 53.55
C PRO A 11 11.11 7.96 52.57
N GLU A 12 10.31 6.96 52.95
CA GLU A 12 9.90 5.86 52.08
C GLU A 12 9.29 6.45 50.78
N GLY A 13 9.90 6.08 49.64
CA GLY A 13 9.47 6.51 48.34
C GLY A 13 8.04 6.05 48.10
N GLU A 14 7.19 7.02 47.88
CA GLU A 14 5.88 6.88 47.27
C GLU A 14 6.04 6.05 45.99
N HIS A 15 5.63 4.80 46.03
CA HIS A 15 5.47 4.00 44.82
C HIS A 15 4.42 4.70 43.96
N ALA A 16 4.86 5.55 43.04
CA ALA A 16 4.01 6.05 41.96
C ALA A 16 3.50 4.83 41.19
N GLU A 17 2.30 4.42 41.54
CA GLU A 17 1.53 3.39 40.84
C GLU A 17 1.42 3.86 39.37
N ALA A 18 2.26 3.25 38.51
CA ALA A 18 2.25 3.54 37.08
C ALA A 18 0.83 3.25 36.57
N ALA A 19 0.14 4.30 36.15
CA ALA A 19 -1.19 4.18 35.56
C ALA A 19 -1.17 3.07 34.52
N PRO A 20 -2.14 2.15 34.53
CA PRO A 20 -2.18 1.03 33.57
C PRO A 20 -2.18 1.62 32.16
N PRO A 21 -1.39 1.07 31.24
CA PRO A 21 -1.34 1.55 29.87
C PRO A 21 -2.76 1.50 29.30
N ALA A 22 -3.24 2.66 28.85
CA ALA A 22 -4.56 2.80 28.26
C ALA A 22 -4.79 1.65 27.26
N SER A 23 -5.88 0.90 27.43
CA SER A 23 -6.17 -0.27 26.62
C SER A 23 -6.26 0.16 25.16
N ILE A 24 -5.35 -0.32 24.32
CA ILE A 24 -5.25 -0.02 22.89
C ILE A 24 -6.56 -0.40 22.15
N GLY A 25 -7.41 -1.23 22.77
CA GLY A 25 -8.74 -1.61 22.28
C GLY A 25 -9.71 -0.45 22.08
N ASP A 26 -9.71 0.54 22.96
CA ASP A 26 -10.66 1.66 22.90
C ASP A 26 -10.19 2.76 21.94
N THR A 27 -8.89 2.93 21.75
CA THR A 27 -8.32 3.91 20.80
C THR A 27 -8.36 3.44 19.36
N ALA A 28 -8.39 2.11 19.11
CA ALA A 28 -8.43 1.56 17.76
C ALA A 28 -9.85 1.47 17.17
N ARG A 29 -10.89 1.31 18.02
CA ARG A 29 -12.28 1.21 17.56
C ARG A 29 -12.84 2.51 16.99
N SER A 30 -12.49 3.64 17.58
CA SER A 30 -13.02 4.95 17.15
C SER A 30 -12.52 5.39 15.76
N PRO A 31 -11.24 5.24 15.37
CA PRO A 31 -10.77 5.64 14.05
C PRO A 31 -11.24 4.69 12.93
N LEU A 32 -11.35 3.39 13.20
CA LEU A 32 -11.86 2.40 12.22
C LEU A 32 -13.33 2.66 11.88
N TRP A 33 -14.16 2.90 12.90
CA TRP A 33 -15.58 3.19 12.69
C TRP A 33 -15.79 4.52 11.95
N ARG A 34 -15.02 5.56 12.29
CA ARG A 34 -15.02 6.83 11.57
C ARG A 34 -14.58 6.67 10.11
N ALA A 35 -13.54 5.88 9.87
CA ALA A 35 -13.10 5.59 8.51
C ALA A 35 -14.18 4.86 7.70
N LEU A 36 -14.86 3.87 8.27
CA LEU A 36 -15.97 3.16 7.63
C LEU A 36 -17.16 4.09 7.35
N LEU A 37 -17.53 4.96 8.29
CA LEU A 37 -18.61 5.92 8.08
C LEU A 37 -18.27 6.94 6.99
N LEU A 38 -17.06 7.50 7.00
CA LEU A 38 -16.59 8.41 5.95
C LEU A 38 -16.57 7.71 4.59
N THR A 39 -16.10 6.47 4.55
CA THR A 39 -16.08 5.62 3.36
C THR A 39 -17.48 5.47 2.78
N THR A 40 -18.44 5.08 3.62
CA THR A 40 -19.84 4.89 3.22
C THR A 40 -20.45 6.20 2.74
N PHE A 41 -20.22 7.29 3.46
CA PHE A 41 -20.69 8.63 3.07
C PHE A 41 -20.14 9.06 1.70
N PHE A 42 -18.83 8.97 1.49
CA PHE A 42 -18.21 9.31 0.20
C PHE A 42 -18.67 8.37 -0.92
N GLY A 43 -18.89 7.09 -0.64
CA GLY A 43 -19.43 6.15 -1.62
C GLY A 43 -20.84 6.52 -2.06
N ILE A 44 -21.70 6.82 -1.11
CA ILE A 44 -23.08 7.28 -1.41
C ILE A 44 -23.03 8.61 -2.17
N ALA A 45 -22.22 9.56 -1.73
CA ALA A 45 -22.07 10.85 -2.40
C ALA A 45 -21.58 10.69 -3.85
N LEU A 46 -20.63 9.77 -4.11
CA LEU A 46 -20.17 9.48 -5.46
C LEU A 46 -21.28 8.90 -6.34
N VAL A 47 -21.96 7.86 -5.87
CA VAL A 47 -23.06 7.23 -6.62
C VAL A 47 -24.16 8.24 -6.88
N THR A 48 -24.50 9.06 -5.87
CA THR A 48 -25.51 10.13 -6.02
C THR A 48 -25.04 11.19 -7.02
N GLY A 49 -23.77 11.63 -6.93
CA GLY A 49 -23.21 12.61 -7.86
C GLY A 49 -23.21 12.13 -9.31
N LEU A 50 -22.81 10.89 -9.54
CA LEU A 50 -22.85 10.28 -10.89
C LEU A 50 -24.28 10.03 -11.37
N ALA A 51 -25.21 9.69 -10.48
CA ALA A 51 -26.63 9.56 -10.80
C ALA A 51 -27.32 10.91 -11.12
N LEU A 52 -26.81 12.02 -10.57
CA LEU A 52 -27.29 13.38 -10.88
C LEU A 52 -26.76 13.90 -12.23
N ILE A 53 -25.57 13.41 -12.67
CA ILE A 53 -25.00 13.76 -13.99
C ILE A 53 -25.68 12.96 -15.10
N GLY A 54 -26.12 11.72 -14.82
CA GLY A 54 -26.87 10.87 -15.72
C GLY A 54 -28.37 10.86 -15.38
N ASP A 55 -29.22 10.55 -16.34
CA ASP A 55 -30.63 10.25 -16.06
C ASP A 55 -30.68 8.94 -15.26
N ALA A 56 -31.24 8.97 -14.05
CA ALA A 56 -31.33 7.80 -13.16
C ALA A 56 -32.10 6.63 -13.82
N ARG A 57 -33.04 6.92 -14.73
CA ARG A 57 -33.76 5.89 -15.49
C ARG A 57 -32.86 5.21 -16.52
N GLU A 58 -32.08 6.01 -17.26
CA GLU A 58 -31.12 5.50 -18.24
C GLU A 58 -29.99 4.72 -17.55
N LEU A 59 -29.52 5.20 -16.39
CA LEU A 59 -28.54 4.49 -15.59
C LEU A 59 -29.08 3.12 -15.14
N GLY A 60 -30.33 3.07 -14.67
CA GLY A 60 -31.03 1.82 -14.37
C GLY A 60 -31.19 0.90 -15.58
N HIS A 61 -31.41 1.47 -16.77
CA HIS A 61 -31.45 0.72 -18.02
C HIS A 61 -30.07 0.13 -18.38
N ALA A 62 -28.99 0.92 -18.28
CA ALA A 62 -27.64 0.47 -18.53
C ALA A 62 -27.26 -0.74 -17.63
N PHE A 63 -27.59 -0.68 -16.34
CA PHE A 63 -27.36 -1.79 -15.42
C PHE A 63 -28.20 -3.02 -15.72
N ARG A 64 -29.45 -2.88 -16.17
CA ARG A 64 -30.31 -4.02 -16.55
C ARG A 64 -29.81 -4.74 -17.79
N HIS A 65 -29.21 -4.00 -18.74
CA HIS A 65 -28.70 -4.54 -20.01
C HIS A 65 -27.21 -4.93 -19.93
N PHE A 66 -26.55 -4.64 -18.81
CA PHE A 66 -25.18 -5.07 -18.59
C PHE A 66 -25.09 -6.60 -18.65
N ASN A 67 -24.09 -7.11 -19.33
CA ASN A 67 -23.83 -8.55 -19.37
C ASN A 67 -23.19 -9.01 -18.06
N TRP A 68 -24.01 -9.39 -17.08
CA TRP A 68 -23.59 -9.76 -15.73
C TRP A 68 -22.66 -10.98 -15.65
N TRP A 69 -22.61 -11.82 -16.70
CA TRP A 69 -21.66 -12.92 -16.77
C TRP A 69 -20.20 -12.43 -16.80
N LEU A 70 -19.96 -11.22 -17.31
CA LEU A 70 -18.63 -10.60 -17.32
C LEU A 70 -18.15 -10.19 -15.94
N ILE A 71 -19.00 -10.11 -14.93
CA ILE A 71 -18.57 -9.77 -13.58
C ILE A 71 -17.59 -10.81 -13.02
N ILE A 72 -17.72 -12.07 -13.42
CA ILE A 72 -16.84 -13.15 -12.96
C ILE A 72 -15.40 -12.91 -13.44
N PRO A 73 -15.10 -12.81 -14.76
CA PRO A 73 -13.74 -12.52 -15.22
C PRO A 73 -13.24 -11.14 -14.74
N ILE A 74 -14.11 -10.12 -14.60
CA ILE A 74 -13.73 -8.83 -14.04
C ILE A 74 -13.19 -8.99 -12.60
N LEU A 75 -13.91 -9.70 -11.73
CA LEU A 75 -13.46 -9.95 -10.36
C LEU A 75 -12.22 -10.85 -10.29
N VAL A 76 -12.10 -11.83 -11.18
CA VAL A 76 -10.88 -12.67 -11.28
C VAL A 76 -9.66 -11.81 -11.62
N LEU A 77 -9.79 -10.88 -12.57
CA LEU A 77 -8.72 -9.95 -12.94
C LEU A 77 -8.37 -8.97 -11.81
N THR A 78 -9.37 -8.55 -11.04
CA THR A 78 -9.16 -7.74 -9.83
C THR A 78 -8.38 -8.53 -8.77
N VAL A 79 -8.76 -9.79 -8.51
CA VAL A 79 -8.03 -10.67 -7.59
C VAL A 79 -6.62 -10.96 -8.10
N TRP A 80 -6.44 -11.10 -9.42
CA TRP A 80 -5.12 -11.18 -10.05
C TRP A 80 -4.24 -9.97 -9.72
N ASN A 81 -4.79 -8.76 -9.81
CA ASN A 81 -4.08 -7.55 -9.41
C ASN A 81 -3.65 -7.62 -7.93
N TYR A 82 -4.54 -8.03 -7.03
CA TYR A 82 -4.20 -8.18 -5.61
C TYR A 82 -3.12 -9.23 -5.38
N GLY A 83 -3.16 -10.34 -6.12
CA GLY A 83 -2.14 -11.39 -6.06
C GLY A 83 -0.75 -10.88 -6.46
N GLY A 84 -0.65 -10.18 -7.58
CA GLY A 84 0.61 -9.59 -8.05
C GLY A 84 1.16 -8.54 -7.07
N ARG A 85 0.29 -7.69 -6.51
CA ARG A 85 0.65 -6.72 -5.47
C ARG A 85 1.08 -7.41 -4.17
N PHE A 86 0.47 -8.52 -3.80
CA PHE A 86 0.90 -9.33 -2.66
C PHE A 86 2.29 -9.95 -2.89
N VAL A 87 2.57 -10.47 -4.08
CA VAL A 87 3.90 -10.99 -4.43
C VAL A 87 4.96 -9.88 -4.33
N LYS A 88 4.64 -8.67 -4.79
CA LYS A 88 5.50 -7.48 -4.66
C LYS A 88 5.73 -7.11 -3.19
N TRP A 89 4.70 -7.11 -2.37
CA TRP A 89 4.78 -6.91 -0.93
C TRP A 89 5.74 -7.91 -0.27
N GLN A 90 5.58 -9.20 -0.55
CA GLN A 90 6.47 -10.25 -0.03
C GLN A 90 7.92 -10.08 -0.49
N MET A 91 8.13 -9.69 -1.74
CA MET A 91 9.46 -9.42 -2.28
C MET A 91 10.15 -8.28 -1.53
N TYR A 92 9.44 -7.23 -1.20
CA TYR A 92 9.94 -6.09 -0.43
C TYR A 92 10.24 -6.45 1.02
N LEU A 93 9.36 -7.19 1.70
CA LEU A 93 9.60 -7.64 3.07
C LEU A 93 10.88 -8.50 3.15
N ARG A 94 11.03 -9.46 2.21
CA ARG A 94 12.24 -10.31 2.14
C ARG A 94 13.51 -9.49 1.86
N ALA A 95 13.43 -8.48 1.00
CA ALA A 95 14.58 -7.60 0.73
C ALA A 95 15.04 -6.82 1.97
N LEU A 96 14.12 -6.56 2.90
CA LEU A 96 14.44 -5.96 4.19
C LEU A 96 14.76 -7.00 5.29
N GLY A 97 14.82 -8.30 5.00
CA GLY A 97 15.03 -9.34 5.99
C GLY A 97 13.87 -9.51 6.98
N ILE A 98 12.65 -9.12 6.58
CA ILE A 98 11.45 -9.30 7.39
C ILE A 98 10.75 -10.57 6.94
N GLU A 99 10.81 -11.60 7.79
CA GLU A 99 10.19 -12.90 7.51
C GLU A 99 8.84 -13.01 8.20
N LEU A 100 7.82 -13.33 7.42
CA LEU A 100 6.46 -13.56 7.87
C LEU A 100 5.90 -14.82 7.20
N PRO A 101 5.20 -15.69 7.96
CA PRO A 101 4.44 -16.78 7.36
C PRO A 101 3.46 -16.24 6.29
N ALA A 102 3.43 -16.87 5.11
CA ALA A 102 2.69 -16.35 3.96
C ALA A 102 1.21 -16.06 4.28
N GLY A 103 0.55 -16.92 5.07
CA GLY A 103 -0.85 -16.74 5.46
C GLY A 103 -1.08 -15.54 6.38
N LEU A 104 -0.16 -15.24 7.32
CA LEU A 104 -0.24 -14.05 8.16
C LEU A 104 0.06 -12.80 7.35
N SER A 105 1.11 -12.85 6.53
CA SER A 105 1.49 -11.77 5.64
C SER A 105 0.36 -11.39 4.66
N ALA A 106 -0.35 -12.38 4.08
CA ALA A 106 -1.51 -12.14 3.23
C ALA A 106 -2.65 -11.42 3.98
N ARG A 107 -2.93 -11.83 5.22
CA ARG A 107 -3.96 -11.15 6.05
C ARG A 107 -3.56 -9.71 6.36
N ILE A 108 -2.30 -9.47 6.73
CA ILE A 108 -1.77 -8.12 6.98
C ILE A 108 -1.86 -7.27 5.71
N PHE A 109 -1.45 -7.81 4.56
CA PHE A 109 -1.52 -7.12 3.28
C PHE A 109 -2.96 -6.74 2.92
N LEU A 110 -3.88 -7.69 2.97
CA LEU A 110 -5.29 -7.47 2.65
C LEU A 110 -5.97 -6.52 3.64
N SER A 111 -5.61 -6.56 4.93
CA SER A 111 -6.16 -5.63 5.92
C SER A 111 -5.86 -4.16 5.58
N GLY A 112 -4.76 -3.88 4.90
CA GLY A 112 -4.44 -2.55 4.39
C GLY A 112 -5.47 -2.00 3.41
N PHE A 113 -6.18 -2.85 2.68
CA PHE A 113 -7.22 -2.41 1.75
C PHE A 113 -8.42 -1.76 2.45
N ALA A 114 -8.74 -2.14 3.69
CA ALA A 114 -9.77 -1.47 4.48
C ALA A 114 -9.53 0.04 4.61
N MET A 115 -8.26 0.44 4.59
CA MET A 115 -7.83 1.82 4.79
C MET A 115 -7.49 2.55 3.50
N SER A 116 -7.77 1.96 2.32
CA SER A 116 -7.50 2.57 1.01
C SER A 116 -8.28 3.87 0.77
N LEU A 117 -9.35 4.10 1.52
CA LEU A 117 -10.18 5.31 1.47
C LEU A 117 -9.73 6.40 2.45
N THR A 118 -8.60 6.23 3.13
CA THR A 118 -8.01 7.33 3.92
C THR A 118 -7.33 8.33 3.01
N PRO A 119 -7.34 9.66 3.36
CA PRO A 119 -6.64 10.67 2.59
C PRO A 119 -5.18 10.29 2.37
N GLY A 120 -4.70 10.41 1.14
CA GLY A 120 -3.34 10.02 0.77
C GLY A 120 -3.00 8.54 1.01
N LYS A 121 -4.00 7.69 1.27
CA LYS A 121 -3.84 6.26 1.63
C LYS A 121 -2.93 6.02 2.85
N VAL A 122 -2.80 7.03 3.73
CA VAL A 122 -1.98 6.96 4.95
C VAL A 122 -2.43 5.81 5.86
N GLY A 123 -3.71 5.48 5.85
CA GLY A 123 -4.24 4.34 6.61
C GLY A 123 -3.63 2.98 6.22
N GLU A 124 -3.06 2.84 5.03
CA GLU A 124 -2.35 1.61 4.66
C GLU A 124 -1.09 1.36 5.51
N LEU A 125 -0.59 2.37 6.23
CA LEU A 125 0.47 2.20 7.24
C LEU A 125 0.07 1.28 8.39
N VAL A 126 -1.21 0.97 8.54
CA VAL A 126 -1.68 -0.07 9.47
C VAL A 126 -0.97 -1.40 9.23
N LYS A 127 -0.60 -1.71 7.98
CA LYS A 127 0.23 -2.88 7.65
C LYS A 127 1.55 -2.89 8.43
N ALA A 128 2.21 -1.73 8.55
CA ALA A 128 3.47 -1.60 9.28
C ALA A 128 3.31 -1.85 10.78
N ILE A 129 2.16 -1.45 11.35
CA ILE A 129 1.84 -1.71 12.76
C ILE A 129 1.66 -3.21 12.99
N TYR A 130 0.94 -3.91 12.13
CA TYR A 130 0.76 -5.36 12.26
C TYR A 130 2.04 -6.15 12.00
N VAL A 131 2.90 -5.72 11.07
CA VAL A 131 4.23 -6.31 10.89
C VAL A 131 5.06 -6.15 12.15
N ARG A 132 5.08 -4.95 12.77
CA ARG A 132 5.77 -4.72 14.04
C ARG A 132 5.25 -5.64 15.15
N ARG A 133 3.94 -5.79 15.28
CA ARG A 133 3.34 -6.70 16.26
C ARG A 133 3.75 -8.16 16.04
N ALA A 134 3.88 -8.57 14.78
CA ALA A 134 4.21 -9.95 14.42
C ALA A 134 5.70 -10.28 14.49
N THR A 135 6.59 -9.33 14.22
CA THR A 135 8.03 -9.58 14.01
C THR A 135 8.95 -8.71 14.88
N GLY A 136 8.40 -7.68 15.54
CA GLY A 136 9.22 -6.67 16.22
C GLY A 136 9.87 -5.64 15.27
N ALA A 137 9.77 -5.81 13.95
CA ALA A 137 10.38 -4.89 12.98
C ALA A 137 9.88 -3.45 13.16
N PRO A 138 10.76 -2.42 13.12
CA PRO A 138 10.35 -1.04 13.36
C PRO A 138 9.42 -0.53 12.26
N VAL A 139 8.40 0.25 12.67
CA VAL A 139 7.33 0.76 11.78
C VAL A 139 7.91 1.59 10.63
N ASN A 140 8.91 2.44 10.88
CA ASN A 140 9.54 3.28 9.86
C ASN A 140 10.18 2.44 8.72
N ARG A 141 10.77 1.29 9.04
CA ARG A 141 11.35 0.37 8.06
C ARG A 141 10.26 -0.29 7.20
N THR A 142 9.17 -0.69 7.80
CA THR A 142 8.05 -1.31 7.07
C THR A 142 7.21 -0.25 6.32
N SER A 143 7.13 0.99 6.82
CA SER A 143 6.44 2.06 6.10
C SER A 143 7.14 2.41 4.77
N ALA A 144 8.48 2.23 4.69
CA ALA A 144 9.20 2.34 3.43
C ALA A 144 8.73 1.33 2.38
N VAL A 145 8.31 0.12 2.78
CA VAL A 145 7.71 -0.86 1.87
C VAL A 145 6.40 -0.33 1.30
N VAL A 146 5.54 0.25 2.15
CA VAL A 146 4.26 0.83 1.69
C VAL A 146 4.49 1.98 0.70
N ALA A 147 5.48 2.84 0.96
CA ALA A 147 5.84 3.91 0.05
C ALA A 147 6.41 3.37 -1.28
N ALA A 148 7.30 2.37 -1.21
CA ALA A 148 7.85 1.72 -2.41
C ALA A 148 6.78 1.05 -3.27
N GLU A 149 5.77 0.42 -2.65
CA GLU A 149 4.59 -0.08 -3.36
C GLU A 149 3.87 1.04 -4.13
N ARG A 150 3.62 2.19 -3.48
CA ARG A 150 2.92 3.32 -4.13
C ARG A 150 3.70 3.90 -5.29
N ILE A 151 5.00 4.11 -5.11
CA ILE A 151 5.89 4.64 -6.17
C ILE A 151 5.96 3.68 -7.36
N THR A 152 6.16 2.39 -7.11
CA THR A 152 6.24 1.41 -8.21
C THR A 152 4.89 1.12 -8.85
N ASP A 153 3.77 1.27 -8.14
CA ASP A 153 2.42 1.25 -8.74
C ASP A 153 2.22 2.47 -9.66
N ALA A 154 2.65 3.66 -9.22
CA ALA A 154 2.58 4.86 -10.05
C ALA A 154 3.43 4.73 -11.32
N LEU A 155 4.66 4.20 -11.22
CA LEU A 155 5.51 3.92 -12.39
C LEU A 155 4.86 2.91 -13.34
N ALA A 156 4.25 1.85 -12.82
CA ALA A 156 3.53 0.86 -13.62
C ALA A 156 2.34 1.49 -14.35
N MET A 157 1.58 2.34 -13.67
CA MET A 157 0.46 3.08 -14.26
C MET A 157 0.93 4.08 -15.32
N LEU A 158 2.08 4.75 -15.11
CA LEU A 158 2.68 5.61 -16.11
C LEU A 158 3.03 4.82 -17.39
N ILE A 159 3.59 3.63 -17.26
CA ILE A 159 3.90 2.76 -18.40
C ILE A 159 2.62 2.34 -19.13
N LEU A 160 1.57 1.95 -18.39
CA LEU A 160 0.29 1.57 -18.99
C LEU A 160 -0.40 2.76 -19.67
N ALA A 161 -0.38 3.94 -19.03
CA ALA A 161 -0.88 5.18 -19.65
C ALA A 161 -0.15 5.48 -20.95
N ALA A 162 1.14 5.26 -20.97
CA ALA A 162 1.99 5.42 -22.12
C ALA A 162 1.64 4.44 -23.25
N ILE A 163 1.43 3.17 -22.92
CA ILE A 163 0.99 2.14 -23.89
C ILE A 163 -0.37 2.53 -24.44
N GLY A 164 -1.34 2.89 -23.60
CA GLY A 164 -2.68 3.32 -24.05
C GLY A 164 -2.65 4.61 -24.87
N ALA A 165 -1.73 5.54 -24.56
CA ALA A 165 -1.56 6.79 -25.29
C ALA A 165 -1.07 6.59 -26.74
N THR A 166 -0.54 5.43 -27.10
CA THR A 166 -0.12 5.14 -28.49
C THR A 166 -1.27 5.21 -29.49
N GLU A 167 -2.52 5.12 -29.03
CA GLU A 167 -3.73 5.30 -29.85
C GLU A 167 -3.89 6.74 -30.33
N TYR A 168 -3.33 7.72 -29.63
CA TYR A 168 -3.51 9.13 -29.94
C TYR A 168 -2.30 9.73 -30.65
N ALA A 169 -2.53 10.61 -31.62
CA ALA A 169 -1.46 11.29 -32.35
C ALA A 169 -0.47 12.04 -31.43
N TYR A 170 -0.98 12.53 -30.30
CA TYR A 170 -0.19 13.21 -29.25
C TYR A 170 0.37 12.25 -28.19
N GLY A 171 0.10 10.96 -28.30
CA GLY A 171 0.51 9.97 -27.31
C GLY A 171 2.04 9.80 -27.26
N ARG A 172 2.72 9.85 -28.40
CA ARG A 172 4.19 9.71 -28.47
C ARG A 172 4.96 10.80 -27.70
N PRO A 173 4.70 12.12 -27.89
CA PRO A 173 5.38 13.14 -27.08
C PRO A 173 4.98 13.08 -25.62
N LEU A 174 3.72 12.78 -25.28
CA LEU A 174 3.30 12.56 -23.90
C LEU A 174 4.04 11.37 -23.28
N LEU A 175 4.19 10.29 -24.04
CA LEU A 175 4.98 9.12 -23.64
C LEU A 175 6.43 9.50 -23.30
N ALA A 176 7.06 10.30 -24.16
CA ALA A 176 8.43 10.75 -23.95
C ALA A 176 8.57 11.58 -22.67
N VAL A 177 7.63 12.51 -22.41
CA VAL A 177 7.59 13.31 -21.18
C VAL A 177 7.40 12.44 -19.95
N VAL A 178 6.44 11.53 -19.99
CA VAL A 178 6.12 10.61 -18.89
C VAL A 178 7.29 9.66 -18.62
N ALA A 179 7.91 9.10 -19.67
CA ALA A 179 9.11 8.29 -19.54
C ALA A 179 10.27 9.09 -18.96
N GLY A 180 10.49 10.33 -19.41
CA GLY A 180 11.49 11.23 -18.88
C GLY A 180 11.30 11.54 -17.39
N LEU A 181 10.07 11.87 -16.98
CA LEU A 181 9.72 12.08 -15.57
C LEU A 181 9.89 10.80 -14.74
N GLY A 182 9.49 9.64 -15.27
CA GLY A 182 9.70 8.35 -14.64
C GLY A 182 11.17 8.04 -14.42
N VAL A 183 12.01 8.21 -15.45
CA VAL A 183 13.46 8.03 -15.36
C VAL A 183 14.08 9.03 -14.38
N ALA A 184 13.72 10.31 -14.44
CA ALA A 184 14.20 11.32 -13.50
C ALA A 184 13.83 10.97 -12.05
N GLY A 185 12.59 10.53 -11.81
CA GLY A 185 12.13 10.06 -10.50
C GLY A 185 12.92 8.85 -10.00
N ILE A 186 13.17 7.86 -10.87
CA ILE A 186 14.01 6.69 -10.55
C ILE A 186 15.44 7.12 -10.20
N LEU A 187 16.06 7.98 -11.00
CA LEU A 187 17.41 8.47 -10.75
C LEU A 187 17.50 9.24 -9.42
N LEU A 188 16.48 10.03 -9.09
CA LEU A 188 16.41 10.74 -7.83
C LEU A 188 16.29 9.75 -6.63
N LEU A 189 15.46 8.73 -6.75
CA LEU A 189 15.29 7.72 -5.71
C LEU A 189 16.54 6.84 -5.51
N GLN A 190 17.37 6.70 -6.53
CA GLN A 190 18.65 5.99 -6.45
C GLN A 190 19.80 6.85 -5.87
N ARG A 191 19.54 8.12 -5.54
CA ARG A 191 20.50 9.05 -4.93
C ARG A 191 20.10 9.36 -3.49
N PRO A 192 20.30 8.42 -2.53
CA PRO A 192 19.97 8.63 -1.13
C PRO A 192 20.64 9.87 -0.56
N ASP A 193 21.87 10.21 -1.02
CA ASP A 193 22.58 11.40 -0.58
C ASP A 193 21.85 12.71 -0.92
N LEU A 194 21.20 12.80 -2.09
CA LEU A 194 20.41 13.96 -2.46
C LEU A 194 19.14 14.05 -1.61
N LEU A 195 18.52 12.91 -1.33
CA LEU A 195 17.33 12.84 -0.50
C LEU A 195 17.66 13.25 0.95
N MET A 196 18.77 12.75 1.51
CA MET A 196 19.25 13.12 2.83
C MET A 196 19.56 14.60 2.95
N ARG A 197 20.27 15.18 1.99
CA ARG A 197 20.55 16.63 1.97
C ARG A 197 19.29 17.50 1.96
N GLN A 198 18.24 17.06 1.28
CA GLN A 198 16.94 17.77 1.29
C GLN A 198 16.25 17.64 2.64
N ILE A 199 16.31 16.45 3.26
CA ILE A 199 15.77 16.20 4.60
C ILE A 199 16.56 17.01 5.64
N GLU A 200 17.89 17.03 5.57
CA GLU A 200 18.76 17.82 6.46
C GLU A 200 18.45 19.31 6.37
N ARG A 201 18.29 19.85 5.16
CA ARG A 201 17.86 21.25 4.98
C ARG A 201 16.48 21.54 5.54
N ALA A 202 15.60 20.54 5.60
CA ALA A 202 14.27 20.67 6.19
C ALA A 202 14.31 20.51 7.73
N THR A 203 15.37 19.90 8.30
CA THR A 203 15.51 19.72 9.77
C THR A 203 15.89 20.97 10.53
N ASP A 204 16.28 22.04 9.86
CA ASP A 204 16.49 23.35 10.48
C ASP A 204 15.18 23.96 11.07
N LEU A 205 14.05 23.33 10.82
CA LEU A 205 12.75 23.67 11.40
C LEU A 205 12.52 22.85 12.68
N PRO A 206 12.22 23.49 13.83
CA PRO A 206 12.19 22.85 15.17
C PRO A 206 11.16 21.72 15.32
N LEU A 207 10.17 21.64 14.43
CA LEU A 207 9.19 20.54 14.39
C LEU A 207 9.71 19.27 13.72
N LEU A 208 10.74 19.36 12.88
CA LEU A 208 11.21 18.28 12.03
C LEU A 208 12.35 17.45 12.66
N GLY A 209 12.96 17.90 13.74
CA GLY A 209 14.03 17.16 14.43
C GLY A 209 13.61 15.78 14.96
N ARG A 210 12.34 15.63 15.38
CA ARG A 210 11.78 14.32 15.78
C ARG A 210 11.50 13.41 14.59
N VAL A 211 11.27 13.99 13.41
CA VAL A 211 11.02 13.27 12.17
C VAL A 211 12.33 12.77 11.55
N ALA A 212 13.44 13.46 11.79
CA ALA A 212 14.74 13.17 11.19
C ALA A 212 15.26 11.75 11.51
N ALA A 213 15.17 11.32 12.78
CA ALA A 213 15.60 9.97 13.17
C ALA A 213 14.74 8.87 12.52
N HIS A 214 13.46 9.15 12.28
CA HIS A 214 12.55 8.24 11.57
C HIS A 214 12.78 8.28 10.06
N ALA A 215 13.19 9.44 9.53
CA ALA A 215 13.52 9.62 8.13
C ALA A 215 14.76 8.84 7.73
N GLN A 216 15.78 8.75 8.56
CA GLN A 216 17.02 8.02 8.26
C GLN A 216 16.75 6.53 8.01
N ALA A 217 16.05 5.85 8.93
CA ALA A 217 15.70 4.44 8.73
C ALA A 217 14.78 4.21 7.53
N PHE A 218 13.95 5.20 7.18
CA PHE A 218 13.15 5.18 5.96
C PHE A 218 14.03 5.30 4.72
N VAL A 219 15.00 6.20 4.70
CA VAL A 219 15.92 6.40 3.57
C VAL A 219 16.82 5.19 3.37
N ASP A 220 17.36 4.61 4.44
CA ASP A 220 18.17 3.40 4.38
C ASP A 220 17.40 2.21 3.80
N ALA A 221 16.16 2.02 4.26
CA ALA A 221 15.26 1.01 3.71
C ALA A 221 14.95 1.30 2.22
N SER A 222 14.71 2.56 1.87
CA SER A 222 14.46 2.98 0.50
C SER A 222 15.65 2.69 -0.42
N GLY A 223 16.89 2.92 0.02
CA GLY A 223 18.11 2.56 -0.72
C GLY A 223 18.18 1.07 -1.08
N THR A 224 17.64 0.20 -0.23
CA THR A 224 17.53 -1.23 -0.52
C THR A 224 16.37 -1.53 -1.48
N LEU A 225 15.20 -0.93 -1.27
CA LEU A 225 13.99 -1.20 -2.02
C LEU A 225 14.03 -0.69 -3.47
N PHE A 226 14.79 0.39 -3.71
CA PHE A 226 14.94 0.98 -5.06
C PHE A 226 16.21 0.54 -5.79
N ARG A 227 16.90 -0.51 -5.33
CA ARG A 227 17.99 -1.12 -6.11
C ARG A 227 17.49 -1.51 -7.50
N PRO A 228 18.27 -1.27 -8.57
CA PRO A 228 17.79 -1.41 -9.95
C PRO A 228 17.12 -2.74 -10.27
N GLY A 229 17.70 -3.85 -9.83
CA GLY A 229 17.14 -5.18 -10.08
C GLY A 229 15.83 -5.45 -9.32
N LEU A 230 15.66 -4.90 -8.13
CA LEU A 230 14.43 -5.03 -7.34
C LEU A 230 13.35 -4.10 -7.88
N LEU A 231 13.72 -2.85 -8.21
CA LEU A 231 12.84 -1.86 -8.81
C LEU A 231 12.26 -2.36 -10.14
N LEU A 232 13.10 -2.88 -11.03
CA LEU A 232 12.65 -3.40 -12.33
C LEU A 232 11.65 -4.54 -12.16
N ARG A 233 11.94 -5.49 -11.26
CA ARG A 233 11.00 -6.60 -10.94
C ARG A 233 9.69 -6.07 -10.36
N ALA A 234 9.76 -5.08 -9.46
CA ALA A 234 8.58 -4.51 -8.82
C ALA A 234 7.70 -3.73 -9.80
N VAL A 235 8.32 -2.96 -10.70
CA VAL A 235 7.60 -2.22 -11.76
C VAL A 235 7.02 -3.20 -12.78
N GLY A 236 7.80 -4.18 -13.24
CA GLY A 236 7.31 -5.20 -14.18
C GLY A 236 6.11 -5.99 -13.61
N LEU A 237 6.22 -6.42 -12.34
CA LEU A 237 5.10 -7.06 -11.65
C LEU A 237 3.91 -6.12 -11.47
N GLY A 238 4.17 -4.83 -11.23
CA GLY A 238 3.15 -3.79 -11.19
C GLY A 238 2.43 -3.65 -12.52
N VAL A 239 3.15 -3.57 -13.65
CA VAL A 239 2.55 -3.50 -15.00
C VAL A 239 1.65 -4.71 -15.26
N ILE A 240 2.14 -5.92 -14.99
CA ILE A 240 1.36 -7.16 -15.18
C ILE A 240 0.10 -7.16 -14.29
N SER A 241 0.22 -6.71 -13.04
CA SER A 241 -0.90 -6.67 -12.09
C SER A 241 -1.96 -5.66 -12.54
N TRP A 242 -1.56 -4.43 -12.85
CA TRP A 242 -2.46 -3.36 -13.24
C TRP A 242 -3.02 -3.53 -14.65
N ALA A 243 -2.31 -4.23 -15.55
CA ALA A 243 -2.86 -4.64 -16.85
C ALA A 243 -4.12 -5.50 -16.68
N GLY A 244 -4.18 -6.33 -15.64
CA GLY A 244 -5.40 -7.08 -15.30
C GLY A 244 -6.60 -6.16 -15.03
N GLU A 245 -6.42 -5.07 -14.29
CA GLU A 245 -7.51 -4.09 -14.07
C GLU A 245 -7.87 -3.31 -15.35
N CYS A 246 -6.90 -3.03 -16.22
CA CYS A 246 -7.19 -2.42 -17.52
C CYS A 246 -8.04 -3.33 -18.39
N VAL A 247 -7.75 -4.63 -18.42
CA VAL A 247 -8.58 -5.63 -19.10
C VAL A 247 -9.95 -5.76 -18.41
N ALA A 248 -10.02 -5.71 -17.07
CA ALA A 248 -11.29 -5.71 -16.35
C ALA A 248 -12.15 -4.50 -16.75
N PHE A 249 -11.56 -3.32 -16.89
CA PHE A 249 -12.28 -2.14 -17.38
C PHE A 249 -12.74 -2.25 -18.82
N PHE A 250 -11.90 -2.79 -19.70
CA PHE A 250 -12.29 -3.15 -21.06
C PHE A 250 -13.50 -4.09 -21.10
N LEU A 251 -13.53 -5.11 -20.23
CA LEU A 251 -14.68 -6.02 -20.12
C LEU A 251 -15.95 -5.32 -19.60
N VAL A 252 -15.80 -4.32 -18.72
CA VAL A 252 -16.93 -3.49 -18.28
C VAL A 252 -17.54 -2.74 -19.48
N LEU A 253 -16.71 -2.15 -20.35
CA LEU A 253 -17.18 -1.45 -21.53
C LEU A 253 -17.90 -2.38 -22.50
N ILE A 254 -17.36 -3.57 -22.76
CA ILE A 254 -18.03 -4.60 -23.57
C ILE A 254 -19.36 -4.99 -22.93
N GLY A 255 -19.40 -5.19 -21.62
CA GLY A 255 -20.62 -5.53 -20.90
C GLY A 255 -21.72 -4.47 -21.00
N LEU A 256 -21.35 -3.22 -21.24
CA LEU A 256 -22.27 -2.09 -21.51
C LEU A 256 -22.63 -1.93 -22.99
N GLY A 257 -22.17 -2.84 -23.85
CA GLY A 257 -22.54 -2.87 -25.28
C GLY A 257 -21.58 -2.11 -26.19
N VAL A 258 -20.38 -1.74 -25.73
CA VAL A 258 -19.34 -1.16 -26.60
C VAL A 258 -18.66 -2.30 -27.39
N ASP A 259 -18.50 -2.13 -28.69
CA ASP A 259 -17.91 -3.13 -29.57
C ASP A 259 -16.45 -3.44 -29.20
N PRO A 260 -16.08 -4.73 -29.04
CA PRO A 260 -14.73 -5.10 -28.67
C PRO A 260 -13.76 -4.82 -29.82
N SER A 261 -12.68 -4.09 -29.51
CA SER A 261 -11.60 -3.83 -30.47
C SER A 261 -10.26 -3.67 -29.73
N PRO A 262 -9.11 -3.91 -30.41
CA PRO A 262 -7.80 -3.58 -29.83
C PRO A 262 -7.67 -2.09 -29.46
N ARG A 263 -8.30 -1.22 -30.24
CA ARG A 263 -8.37 0.21 -29.99
C ARG A 263 -9.08 0.50 -28.67
N LEU A 264 -10.24 -0.12 -28.40
CA LEU A 264 -10.97 0.04 -27.15
C LEU A 264 -10.14 -0.41 -25.95
N LEU A 265 -9.33 -1.48 -26.07
CA LEU A 265 -8.45 -1.93 -25.00
C LEU A 265 -7.37 -0.89 -24.69
N LEU A 266 -6.77 -0.26 -25.70
CA LEU A 266 -5.79 0.82 -25.52
C LEU A 266 -6.42 2.05 -24.86
N ILE A 267 -7.61 2.44 -25.31
CA ILE A 267 -8.39 3.54 -24.73
C ILE A 267 -8.73 3.24 -23.26
N ALA A 268 -9.27 2.08 -22.96
CA ALA A 268 -9.57 1.65 -21.59
C ALA A 268 -8.32 1.67 -20.69
N THR A 269 -7.19 1.18 -21.21
CA THR A 269 -5.91 1.19 -20.51
C THR A 269 -5.44 2.61 -20.21
N PHE A 270 -5.51 3.51 -21.19
CA PHE A 270 -5.16 4.92 -21.03
C PHE A 270 -6.03 5.60 -19.98
N ILE A 271 -7.35 5.49 -20.13
CA ILE A 271 -8.31 6.13 -19.24
C ILE A 271 -8.13 5.67 -17.80
N LEU A 272 -8.08 4.36 -17.57
CA LEU A 272 -7.94 3.83 -16.21
C LEU A 272 -6.62 4.24 -15.59
N ALA A 273 -5.51 4.16 -16.34
CA ALA A 273 -4.19 4.49 -15.83
C ALA A 273 -4.06 5.99 -15.51
N VAL A 274 -4.45 6.88 -16.41
CA VAL A 274 -4.38 8.35 -16.21
C VAL A 274 -5.30 8.78 -15.06
N SER A 275 -6.54 8.28 -15.05
CA SER A 275 -7.50 8.62 -14.00
C SER A 275 -7.06 8.13 -12.62
N SER A 276 -6.44 6.94 -12.55
CA SER A 276 -5.91 6.39 -11.30
C SER A 276 -4.71 7.19 -10.80
N LEU A 277 -3.81 7.64 -11.69
CA LEU A 277 -2.70 8.52 -11.35
C LEU A 277 -3.20 9.87 -10.84
N ALA A 278 -4.14 10.51 -11.55
CA ALA A 278 -4.73 11.78 -11.13
C ALA A 278 -5.44 11.65 -9.77
N GLY A 279 -6.21 10.57 -9.58
CA GLY A 279 -6.84 10.26 -8.29
C GLY A 279 -5.83 10.04 -7.17
N GLY A 280 -4.73 9.34 -7.44
CA GLY A 280 -3.64 9.16 -6.48
C GLY A 280 -2.93 10.47 -6.12
N ALA A 281 -2.67 11.32 -7.11
CA ALA A 281 -2.03 12.63 -6.93
C ALA A 281 -2.93 13.64 -6.18
N SER A 282 -4.25 13.51 -6.29
CA SER A 282 -5.22 14.39 -5.63
C SER A 282 -5.22 14.28 -4.10
N MET A 283 -4.60 13.24 -3.54
CA MET A 283 -4.62 12.92 -2.11
C MET A 283 -6.04 12.74 -1.52
N LEU A 284 -7.07 12.74 -2.36
CA LEU A 284 -8.43 12.50 -1.92
C LEU A 284 -8.63 11.05 -1.47
N PRO A 285 -9.56 10.78 -0.54
CA PRO A 285 -9.88 9.43 -0.08
C PRO A 285 -10.21 8.50 -1.25
N GLY A 286 -9.39 7.46 -1.46
CA GLY A 286 -9.56 6.53 -2.59
C GLY A 286 -9.47 7.15 -3.98
N GLY A 287 -9.02 8.42 -4.11
CA GLY A 287 -9.05 9.20 -5.35
C GLY A 287 -10.47 9.54 -5.80
N LEU A 288 -11.46 9.46 -4.88
CA LEU A 288 -12.88 9.71 -5.18
C LEU A 288 -13.09 11.12 -5.74
N GLY A 289 -13.95 11.21 -6.71
CA GLY A 289 -14.24 12.43 -7.46
C GLY A 289 -13.26 12.65 -8.61
N VAL A 290 -11.96 12.77 -8.35
CA VAL A 290 -10.96 13.06 -9.41
C VAL A 290 -10.78 11.89 -10.37
N ALA A 291 -10.56 10.68 -9.84
CA ALA A 291 -10.44 9.50 -10.69
C ALA A 291 -11.77 9.17 -11.38
N ASP A 292 -12.89 9.38 -10.70
CA ASP A 292 -14.22 9.07 -11.23
C ASP A 292 -14.61 10.05 -12.35
N ALA A 293 -14.39 11.35 -12.15
CA ALA A 293 -14.57 12.37 -13.19
C ALA A 293 -13.59 12.16 -14.36
N GLY A 294 -12.36 11.72 -14.06
CA GLY A 294 -11.37 11.34 -15.07
C GLY A 294 -11.86 10.18 -15.93
N ILE A 295 -12.34 9.09 -15.33
CA ILE A 295 -12.86 7.94 -16.08
C ILE A 295 -14.07 8.37 -16.92
N ALA A 296 -15.11 8.96 -16.30
CA ALA A 296 -16.33 9.32 -17.00
C ALA A 296 -16.08 10.38 -18.09
N GLY A 297 -15.30 11.42 -17.77
CA GLY A 297 -15.00 12.50 -18.70
C GLY A 297 -14.17 12.04 -19.90
N LEU A 298 -13.11 11.25 -19.67
CA LEU A 298 -12.29 10.73 -20.74
C LEU A 298 -13.05 9.72 -21.61
N LEU A 299 -13.96 8.89 -21.07
CA LEU A 299 -14.82 8.02 -21.86
C LEU A 299 -15.66 8.81 -22.83
N VAL A 300 -16.33 9.86 -22.36
CA VAL A 300 -17.15 10.72 -23.22
C VAL A 300 -16.28 11.41 -24.27
N LEU A 301 -15.12 11.95 -23.88
CA LEU A 301 -14.23 12.65 -24.81
C LEU A 301 -13.63 11.75 -25.90
N THR A 302 -13.35 10.49 -25.57
CA THR A 302 -12.61 9.59 -26.49
C THR A 302 -13.51 8.70 -27.33
N LEU A 303 -14.73 8.40 -26.85
CA LEU A 303 -15.68 7.49 -27.49
C LEU A 303 -17.01 8.18 -27.88
N ASN A 304 -17.03 9.52 -27.94
CA ASN A 304 -18.21 10.27 -28.34
C ASN A 304 -18.69 9.88 -29.75
N ASP A 305 -17.76 9.72 -30.68
CA ASP A 305 -18.03 9.32 -32.06
C ASP A 305 -18.57 7.87 -32.16
N GLU A 306 -18.35 7.05 -31.14
CA GLU A 306 -18.84 5.69 -31.01
C GLU A 306 -20.15 5.62 -30.21
N GLY A 307 -20.79 6.78 -29.94
CA GLY A 307 -22.06 6.86 -29.23
C GLY A 307 -22.00 6.74 -27.72
N MET A 308 -20.84 6.96 -27.10
CA MET A 308 -20.69 6.95 -25.64
C MET A 308 -21.51 8.08 -25.01
N SER A 309 -22.59 7.72 -24.33
CA SER A 309 -23.38 8.67 -23.56
C SER A 309 -22.77 8.98 -22.20
N HIS A 310 -23.10 10.14 -21.61
CA HIS A 310 -22.71 10.47 -20.23
C HIS A 310 -23.21 9.42 -19.23
N THR A 311 -24.39 8.86 -19.47
CA THR A 311 -24.98 7.82 -18.62
C THR A 311 -24.21 6.50 -18.71
N THR A 312 -23.82 6.07 -19.92
CA THR A 312 -23.00 4.85 -20.11
C THR A 312 -21.63 5.02 -19.48
N ALA A 313 -21.00 6.20 -19.62
CA ALA A 313 -19.73 6.52 -18.99
C ALA A 313 -19.82 6.51 -17.45
N ALA A 314 -20.90 7.05 -16.88
CA ALA A 314 -21.18 6.99 -15.46
C ALA A 314 -21.38 5.54 -14.98
N ALA A 315 -22.15 4.72 -15.72
CA ALA A 315 -22.36 3.30 -15.43
C ALA A 315 -21.03 2.53 -15.44
N ALA A 316 -20.18 2.76 -16.46
CA ALA A 316 -18.85 2.14 -16.55
C ALA A 316 -17.97 2.51 -15.35
N THR A 317 -17.99 3.79 -14.95
CA THR A 317 -17.24 4.29 -13.80
C THR A 317 -17.71 3.61 -12.52
N ILE A 318 -19.00 3.53 -12.28
CA ILE A 318 -19.57 2.87 -11.10
C ILE A 318 -19.16 1.39 -11.08
N LEU A 319 -19.36 0.66 -12.18
CA LEU A 319 -19.07 -0.78 -12.26
C LEU A 319 -17.60 -1.08 -11.98
N ILE A 320 -16.67 -0.37 -12.63
CA ILE A 320 -15.24 -0.62 -12.38
C ILE A 320 -14.82 -0.26 -10.97
N ARG A 321 -15.36 0.82 -10.38
CA ARG A 321 -15.06 1.19 -9.00
C ARG A 321 -15.60 0.19 -8.00
N PHE A 322 -16.79 -0.36 -8.23
CA PHE A 322 -17.32 -1.43 -7.39
C PHE A 322 -16.49 -2.70 -7.50
N ALA A 323 -16.10 -3.09 -8.71
CA ALA A 323 -15.30 -4.29 -8.92
C ALA A 323 -13.88 -4.18 -8.35
N THR A 324 -13.28 -2.99 -8.28
CA THR A 324 -11.90 -2.80 -7.85
C THR A 324 -11.82 -2.19 -6.45
N LEU A 325 -12.19 -0.92 -6.28
CA LEU A 325 -12.01 -0.17 -5.03
C LEU A 325 -12.90 -0.70 -3.91
N TRP A 326 -14.21 -0.80 -4.15
CA TRP A 326 -15.15 -1.21 -3.11
C TRP A 326 -15.00 -2.67 -2.73
N PHE A 327 -14.74 -3.53 -3.71
CA PHE A 327 -14.42 -4.93 -3.46
C PHE A 327 -13.16 -5.08 -2.58
N ALA A 328 -12.11 -4.30 -2.85
CA ALA A 328 -10.91 -4.27 -2.01
C ALA A 328 -11.22 -3.85 -0.58
N VAL A 329 -11.99 -2.77 -0.40
CA VAL A 329 -12.35 -2.23 0.92
C VAL A 329 -13.16 -3.23 1.73
N ILE A 330 -14.17 -3.84 1.12
CA ILE A 330 -15.00 -4.86 1.79
C ILE A 330 -14.15 -6.06 2.19
N LEU A 331 -13.36 -6.60 1.27
CA LEU A 331 -12.45 -7.72 1.53
C LEU A 331 -11.46 -7.37 2.65
N GLY A 332 -10.86 -6.20 2.58
CA GLY A 332 -9.92 -5.70 3.58
C GLY A 332 -10.55 -5.55 4.96
N ALA A 333 -11.76 -4.99 5.03
CA ALA A 333 -12.51 -4.82 6.29
C ALA A 333 -12.84 -6.15 6.95
N LEU A 334 -13.29 -7.15 6.17
CA LEU A 334 -13.57 -8.51 6.67
C LEU A 334 -12.30 -9.18 7.21
N VAL A 335 -11.19 -9.05 6.48
CA VAL A 335 -9.89 -9.61 6.90
C VAL A 335 -9.37 -8.91 8.15
N LEU A 336 -9.46 -7.57 8.21
CA LEU A 336 -9.04 -6.77 9.35
C LEU A 336 -9.84 -7.14 10.61
N ALA A 337 -11.16 -7.23 10.51
CA ALA A 337 -12.01 -7.62 11.62
C ALA A 337 -11.68 -9.04 12.14
N ASN A 338 -11.38 -9.98 11.24
CA ASN A 338 -10.95 -11.33 11.63
C ASN A 338 -9.55 -11.32 12.29
N LEU A 339 -8.63 -10.52 11.76
CA LEU A 339 -7.27 -10.39 12.30
C LEU A 339 -7.30 -9.84 13.72
N GLU A 340 -8.06 -8.76 13.96
CA GLU A 340 -8.19 -8.17 15.29
C GLU A 340 -8.84 -9.12 16.29
N ARG A 341 -9.92 -9.82 15.91
CA ARG A 341 -10.56 -10.82 16.78
C ARG A 341 -9.62 -11.94 17.23
N ARG A 342 -8.68 -12.33 16.37
CA ARG A 342 -7.67 -13.34 16.71
C ARG A 342 -6.63 -12.81 17.67
N TRP A 343 -6.16 -11.57 17.47
CA TRP A 343 -5.17 -10.92 18.33
C TRP A 343 -5.72 -10.65 19.72
N LEU A 344 -6.94 -10.14 19.83
CA LEU A 344 -7.61 -9.93 21.12
C LEU A 344 -7.82 -11.24 21.89
N ARG A 345 -8.04 -12.37 21.22
CA ARG A 345 -8.14 -13.68 21.89
C ARG A 345 -6.79 -14.16 22.43
N VAL A 346 -5.69 -13.85 21.76
CA VAL A 346 -4.34 -14.21 22.21
C VAL A 346 -3.91 -13.32 23.39
N GLU A 347 -4.22 -12.03 23.34
CA GLU A 347 -3.95 -11.09 24.45
C GLU A 347 -4.81 -11.37 25.69
N GLY A 348 -6.02 -11.91 25.53
CA GLY A 348 -6.93 -12.30 26.63
C GLY A 348 -6.66 -13.70 27.21
N SER A 349 -5.81 -14.50 26.59
CA SER A 349 -5.30 -15.74 27.18
C SER A 349 -3.95 -15.41 27.79
N ASP A 350 -3.83 -15.46 29.13
CA ASP A 350 -2.59 -15.24 29.90
C ASP A 350 -1.44 -16.24 29.59
N GLN A 351 -1.41 -16.79 28.39
CA GLN A 351 -0.27 -17.56 27.92
C GLN A 351 0.73 -16.62 27.25
N PRO A 352 1.97 -16.55 27.77
CA PRO A 352 3.03 -15.82 27.08
C PRO A 352 3.15 -16.41 25.67
N VAL A 353 3.12 -15.53 24.67
CA VAL A 353 3.43 -15.86 23.28
C VAL A 353 4.72 -16.67 23.32
N GLN A 354 4.66 -17.96 23.03
CA GLN A 354 5.85 -18.75 22.84
C GLN A 354 6.69 -18.05 21.77
N SER A 355 7.70 -17.33 22.23
CA SER A 355 8.79 -16.86 21.38
C SER A 355 9.23 -18.03 20.51
N VAL A 356 9.34 -17.81 19.22
CA VAL A 356 9.95 -18.76 18.27
C VAL A 356 11.16 -19.38 18.96
N PRO A 357 11.26 -20.71 19.06
CA PRO A 357 12.31 -21.37 19.82
C PRO A 357 13.67 -20.84 19.36
N GLN A 358 14.45 -20.32 20.29
CA GLN A 358 15.83 -19.83 20.05
C GLN A 358 16.79 -20.92 19.55
N THR A 359 16.34 -22.16 19.48
CA THR A 359 17.12 -23.32 19.00
C THR A 359 17.56 -23.24 17.55
N VAL A 360 17.02 -22.31 16.74
CA VAL A 360 17.46 -22.13 15.33
C VAL A 360 18.65 -21.16 15.22
N VAL A 361 18.87 -20.30 16.22
CA VAL A 361 19.99 -19.34 16.21
C VAL A 361 21.28 -19.97 16.72
N GLU A 362 21.20 -20.93 17.66
CA GLU A 362 22.40 -21.60 18.18
C GLU A 362 22.96 -22.68 17.25
N ALA A 363 22.17 -23.26 16.34
CA ALA A 363 22.68 -24.28 15.42
C ALA A 363 23.57 -23.70 14.29
N ARG A 364 23.49 -22.38 14.02
CA ARG A 364 24.31 -21.72 12.98
C ARG A 364 25.62 -21.13 13.50
N GLY A 365 25.81 -21.06 14.80
CA GLY A 365 27.02 -20.53 15.43
C GLY A 365 28.10 -21.57 15.73
N ARG A 366 27.88 -22.86 15.45
CA ARG A 366 28.82 -23.94 15.80
C ARG A 366 29.63 -24.51 14.61
N ASP A 367 29.27 -24.15 13.38
CA ASP A 367 29.94 -24.72 12.20
C ASP A 367 31.03 -23.85 11.58
N ASP A 368 31.30 -22.64 12.09
CA ASP A 368 32.34 -21.73 11.58
C ASP A 368 33.44 -21.40 12.58
N ALA A 369 33.92 -22.39 13.32
CA ALA A 369 35.19 -22.26 14.03
C ALA A 369 36.29 -22.93 13.20
N PRO A 370 37.29 -22.20 12.67
CA PRO A 370 38.41 -22.83 12.01
C PRO A 370 39.26 -23.57 13.04
N ALA A 371 39.41 -24.87 12.85
CA ALA A 371 40.32 -25.72 13.60
C ALA A 371 41.76 -25.32 13.26
N GLY A 372 42.59 -25.17 14.28
CA GLY A 372 44.01 -25.30 14.16
C GLY A 372 44.83 -24.02 14.27
N PHE A 373 45.15 -23.65 15.52
CA PHE A 373 46.44 -23.03 15.83
C PHE A 373 47.00 -23.79 17.03
N GLU A 374 47.83 -24.81 16.77
CA GLU A 374 48.68 -25.44 17.76
C GLU A 374 49.71 -24.43 18.26
N ALA A 375 49.69 -24.18 19.57
CA ALA A 375 50.76 -23.48 20.27
C ALA A 375 51.98 -24.37 20.31
N ILE A 376 53.03 -23.98 19.63
CA ILE A 376 54.38 -24.56 19.81
C ILE A 376 54.95 -23.92 21.09
N GLY A 377 55.06 -24.76 22.10
CA GLY A 377 55.63 -24.42 23.39
C GLY A 377 57.12 -24.12 23.33
N ASP A 378 57.44 -23.21 24.17
CA ASP A 378 58.75 -22.78 24.59
C ASP A 378 59.54 -23.94 25.18
N GLY A 379 60.81 -24.09 24.85
CA GLY A 379 61.74 -25.08 25.34
C GLY A 379 63.17 -24.60 25.19
N GLY A 380 63.70 -24.06 26.26
CA GLY A 380 64.87 -23.37 26.54
C GLY A 380 66.22 -24.05 26.28
N ASN A 381 67.24 -23.25 26.51
CA ASN A 381 68.67 -23.50 26.84
C ASN A 381 69.57 -24.12 25.74
N LEU A 382 70.36 -23.34 25.14
CA LEU A 382 71.80 -23.16 25.44
C LEU A 382 72.39 -22.12 24.54
#